data_2832e1896f6b88da01202fa21dddd597
#
_entry.id   2832e1896f6b88da01202fa21dddd597
#
_cell.length_a   1.000
_cell.length_b   1.000
_cell.length_c   1.000
_cell.angle_alpha   90.00
_cell.angle_beta   90.00
_cell.angle_gamma   90.00
#
_symmetry.space_group_name_H-M   'P 1'
#
loop_
_entity.id
_entity.type
_entity.pdbx_description
1 polymer ?
#
loop_
_entity_poly.entity_id
_entity_poly.type
_entity_poly.pdbx_seq_one_letter_code
_entity_poly.pdbx_strand_id
1 'polypeptide(L)'
;MAIDIRTLATANLVVQLLLIALLLGAVYLARRGRVVRHSTIVRGIIVVQIVAIFAVMLPSLLGYVENLPPSSFLYFEVLIHHILGLVLIAIFIYVNLEVGRVIRPIVKRKNAMRTALGVWLIALALGIYIYLTIYYG
;
A
#
# COMPACT_ATOMS: atom_id res chain seq x y z
N MET A 1 -18.40 18.27 -10.15
CA MET A 1 -17.13 18.82 -9.64
C MET A 1 -16.00 17.84 -9.96
N ALA A 2 -15.11 18.20 -10.88
CA ALA A 2 -13.95 17.36 -11.16
C ALA A 2 -12.92 17.58 -10.04
N ILE A 3 -12.60 16.55 -9.28
CA ILE A 3 -11.52 16.61 -8.29
C ILE A 3 -10.20 16.61 -9.06
N ASP A 4 -9.36 17.62 -8.81
CA ASP A 4 -8.04 17.72 -9.41
C ASP A 4 -7.18 16.52 -9.05
N ILE A 5 -6.51 15.92 -10.04
CA ILE A 5 -5.64 14.74 -9.87
C ILE A 5 -4.56 15.01 -8.82
N ARG A 6 -4.00 16.22 -8.78
CA ARG A 6 -3.02 16.60 -7.77
C ARG A 6 -3.60 16.56 -6.36
N THR A 7 -4.83 17.05 -6.17
CA THR A 7 -5.53 17.01 -4.88
C THR A 7 -5.76 15.56 -4.44
N LEU A 8 -6.18 14.69 -5.36
CA LEU A 8 -6.36 13.27 -5.10
C LEU A 8 -5.05 12.57 -4.72
N ALA A 9 -3.97 12.85 -5.46
CA ALA A 9 -2.65 12.30 -5.17
C ALA A 9 -2.12 12.77 -3.81
N THR A 10 -2.31 14.04 -3.47
CA THR A 10 -1.92 14.60 -2.17
C THR A 10 -2.72 13.97 -1.03
N ALA A 11 -4.04 13.86 -1.20
CA ALA A 11 -4.91 13.21 -0.21
C ALA A 11 -4.50 11.75 0.01
N ASN A 12 -4.23 11.02 -1.07
CA ASN A 12 -3.76 9.64 -0.97
C ASN A 12 -2.41 9.55 -0.25
N LEU A 13 -1.47 10.44 -0.54
CA LEU A 13 -0.18 10.46 0.16
C LEU A 13 -0.35 10.69 1.67
N VAL A 14 -1.21 11.62 2.07
CA VAL A 14 -1.54 11.85 3.49
C VAL A 14 -2.14 10.60 4.13
N VAL A 15 -3.09 9.95 3.45
CA VAL A 15 -3.69 8.69 3.91
C VAL A 15 -2.62 7.62 4.09
N GLN A 16 -1.71 7.45 3.13
CA GLN A 16 -0.62 6.46 3.22
C GLN A 16 0.32 6.73 4.40
N LEU A 17 0.66 7.98 4.66
CA LEU A 17 1.50 8.35 5.82
C LEU A 17 0.78 8.06 7.14
N LEU A 18 -0.52 8.33 7.23
CA LEU A 18 -1.32 7.98 8.40
C LEU A 18 -1.44 6.48 8.59
N LEU A 19 -1.65 5.72 7.52
CA LEU A 19 -1.75 4.26 7.58
C LEU A 19 -0.43 3.62 8.04
N ILE A 20 0.71 4.10 7.57
CA ILE A 20 2.00 3.57 8.02
C ILE A 20 2.26 3.90 9.50
N ALA A 21 1.89 5.09 9.95
CA ALA A 21 1.99 5.47 11.36
C ALA A 21 1.11 4.56 12.24
N LEU A 22 -0.13 4.29 11.83
CA LEU A 22 -1.03 3.36 12.50
C LEU A 22 -0.48 1.93 12.51
N LEU A 23 0.13 1.50 11.40
CA LEU A 23 0.74 0.17 11.31
C LEU A 23 1.91 0.02 12.27
N LEU A 24 2.77 1.03 12.39
CA LEU A 24 3.86 1.04 13.36
C LEU A 24 3.35 0.98 14.80
N GLY A 25 2.27 1.72 15.11
CA GLY A 25 1.56 1.63 16.39
C GLY A 25 0.99 0.23 16.63
N ALA A 26 0.41 -0.40 15.61
CA ALA A 26 -0.09 -1.77 15.69
C ALA A 26 1.02 -2.79 15.96
N VAL A 27 2.18 -2.63 15.33
CA VAL A 27 3.38 -3.46 15.59
C VAL A 27 3.84 -3.31 17.04
N TYR A 28 3.84 -2.08 17.56
CA TYR A 28 4.16 -1.82 18.96
C TYR A 28 3.19 -2.55 19.90
N LEU A 29 1.89 -2.51 19.63
CA LEU A 29 0.89 -3.23 20.41
C LEU A 29 1.09 -4.76 20.38
N ALA A 30 1.46 -5.31 19.23
CA ALA A 30 1.78 -6.73 19.10
C ALA A 30 2.98 -7.12 19.96
N ARG A 31 4.03 -6.29 20.00
CA ARG A 31 5.21 -6.49 20.85
C ARG A 31 4.89 -6.41 22.34
N ARG A 32 3.84 -5.68 22.72
CA ARG A 32 3.32 -5.58 24.09
C ARG A 32 2.32 -6.68 24.44
N GLY A 33 2.15 -7.69 23.58
CA GLY A 33 1.23 -8.79 23.79
C GLY A 33 -0.26 -8.46 23.58
N ARG A 34 -0.58 -7.26 23.08
CA ARG A 34 -1.96 -6.83 22.79
C ARG A 34 -2.39 -7.25 21.39
N VAL A 35 -2.39 -8.55 21.14
CA VAL A 35 -2.58 -9.14 19.80
C VAL A 35 -3.97 -8.84 19.22
N VAL A 36 -5.02 -8.80 20.04
CA VAL A 36 -6.39 -8.51 19.58
C VAL A 36 -6.50 -7.10 19.04
N ARG A 37 -5.95 -6.10 19.74
CA ARG A 37 -5.93 -4.70 19.28
C ARG A 37 -5.08 -4.54 18.02
N HIS A 38 -3.92 -5.18 17.98
CA HIS A 38 -3.09 -5.24 16.77
C HIS A 38 -3.88 -5.75 15.57
N SER A 39 -4.53 -6.89 15.71
CA SER A 39 -5.31 -7.54 14.65
C SER A 39 -6.46 -6.64 14.16
N THR A 40 -7.16 -5.98 15.06
CA THR A 40 -8.26 -5.07 14.72
C THR A 40 -7.77 -3.86 13.93
N ILE A 41 -6.67 -3.23 14.37
CA ILE A 41 -6.09 -2.07 13.69
C ILE A 41 -5.57 -2.47 12.30
N VAL A 42 -4.87 -3.58 12.19
CA VAL A 42 -4.34 -4.08 10.90
C VAL A 42 -5.47 -4.37 9.91
N ARG A 43 -6.57 -4.98 10.34
CA ARG A 43 -7.74 -5.19 9.47
C ARG A 43 -8.32 -3.89 8.95
N GLY A 44 -8.47 -2.89 9.82
CA GLY A 44 -8.93 -1.56 9.41
C GLY A 44 -7.99 -0.91 8.39
N ILE A 45 -6.69 -0.99 8.61
CA ILE A 45 -5.66 -0.49 7.69
C ILE A 45 -5.78 -1.18 6.32
N ILE A 46 -5.95 -2.50 6.29
CA ILE A 46 -6.10 -3.26 5.04
C ILE A 46 -7.33 -2.82 4.26
N VAL A 47 -8.47 -2.64 4.93
CA VAL A 47 -9.71 -2.18 4.28
C VAL A 47 -9.51 -0.81 3.67
N VAL A 48 -8.95 0.15 4.40
CA VAL A 48 -8.67 1.49 3.88
C VAL A 48 -7.68 1.44 2.72
N GLN A 49 -6.66 0.61 2.80
CA GLN A 49 -5.67 0.44 1.74
C GLN A 49 -6.29 -0.13 0.46
N ILE A 50 -7.15 -1.12 0.57
CA ILE A 50 -7.87 -1.69 -0.59
C ILE A 50 -8.74 -0.61 -1.25
N VAL A 51 -9.49 0.15 -0.46
CA VAL A 51 -10.31 1.26 -0.97
C VAL A 51 -9.45 2.31 -1.67
N ALA A 52 -8.32 2.70 -1.06
CA ALA A 52 -7.40 3.68 -1.65
C ALA A 52 -6.82 3.19 -2.99
N ILE A 53 -6.49 1.91 -3.09
CA ILE A 53 -5.95 1.33 -4.34
C ILE A 53 -6.99 1.38 -5.45
N PHE A 54 -8.22 0.94 -5.21
CA PHE A 54 -9.27 0.94 -6.24
C PHE A 54 -9.80 2.35 -6.56
N ALA A 55 -9.90 3.23 -5.58
CA ALA A 55 -10.46 4.58 -5.77
C ALA A 55 -9.46 5.58 -6.36
N VAL A 56 -8.17 5.44 -6.06
CA VAL A 56 -7.16 6.44 -6.40
C VAL A 56 -6.03 5.84 -7.24
N MET A 57 -5.42 4.75 -6.78
CA MET A 57 -4.20 4.24 -7.40
C MET A 57 -4.47 3.61 -8.76
N LEU A 58 -5.54 2.83 -8.91
CA LEU A 58 -5.89 2.20 -10.19
C LEU A 58 -6.30 3.22 -11.25
N PRO A 59 -7.20 4.19 -10.99
CA PRO A 59 -7.49 5.26 -11.92
C PRO A 59 -6.26 6.09 -12.31
N SER A 60 -5.38 6.38 -11.36
CA SER A 60 -4.13 7.09 -11.62
C SER A 60 -3.21 6.29 -12.55
N LEU A 61 -3.06 5.00 -12.31
CA LEU A 61 -2.26 4.12 -13.17
C LEU A 61 -2.76 4.16 -14.61
N LEU A 62 -4.05 4.00 -14.82
CA LEU A 62 -4.65 4.05 -16.18
C LEU A 62 -4.35 5.37 -16.86
N GLY A 63 -4.50 6.49 -16.17
CA GLY A 63 -4.17 7.82 -16.69
C GLY A 63 -2.68 7.98 -17.04
N TYR A 64 -1.79 7.47 -16.24
CA TYR A 64 -0.33 7.54 -16.52
C TYR A 64 0.07 6.63 -17.67
N VAL A 65 -0.46 5.41 -17.75
CA VAL A 65 -0.16 4.47 -18.83
C VAL A 65 -0.61 5.03 -20.18
N GLU A 66 -1.73 5.75 -20.22
CA GLU A 66 -2.23 6.39 -21.44
C GLU A 66 -1.41 7.62 -21.87
N ASN A 67 -0.86 8.37 -20.92
CA ASN A 67 -0.26 9.68 -21.18
C ASN A 67 1.29 9.70 -21.12
N LEU A 68 1.93 8.70 -20.51
CA LEU A 68 3.37 8.63 -20.46
C LEU A 68 3.92 7.74 -21.59
N PRO A 69 5.02 8.18 -22.25
CA PRO A 69 5.69 7.32 -23.23
C PRO A 69 6.27 6.08 -22.56
N PRO A 70 6.06 4.87 -23.12
CA PRO A 70 6.58 3.63 -22.54
C PRO A 70 8.09 3.57 -22.39
N SER A 71 8.81 4.41 -23.13
CA SER A 71 10.28 4.54 -23.06
C SER A 71 10.76 5.45 -21.92
N SER A 72 9.87 6.15 -21.24
CA SER A 72 10.26 7.05 -20.16
C SER A 72 10.59 6.30 -18.88
N PHE A 73 11.61 6.77 -18.17
CA PHE A 73 11.99 6.20 -16.87
C PHE A 73 10.83 6.30 -15.86
N LEU A 74 10.11 7.42 -15.86
CA LEU A 74 8.94 7.65 -15.01
C LEU A 74 7.83 6.61 -15.23
N TYR A 75 7.63 6.15 -16.47
CA TYR A 75 6.67 5.10 -16.77
C TYR A 75 6.98 3.80 -16.01
N PHE A 76 8.25 3.39 -16.01
CA PHE A 76 8.70 2.20 -15.28
C PHE A 76 8.56 2.37 -13.77
N GLU A 77 8.88 3.54 -13.22
CA GLU A 77 8.74 3.83 -11.80
C GLU A 77 7.28 3.73 -11.34
N VAL A 78 6.36 4.33 -12.10
CA VAL A 78 4.91 4.26 -11.85
C VAL A 78 4.43 2.81 -11.91
N LEU A 79 4.87 2.05 -12.90
CA LEU A 79 4.50 0.65 -13.06
C LEU A 79 5.00 -0.20 -11.89
N ILE A 80 6.27 -0.05 -11.51
CA ILE A 80 6.86 -0.78 -10.37
C ILE A 80 6.13 -0.44 -9.07
N HIS A 81 5.83 0.83 -8.82
CA HIS A 81 5.08 1.26 -7.64
C HIS A 81 3.72 0.55 -7.53
N HIS A 82 2.98 0.46 -8.64
CA HIS A 82 1.68 -0.21 -8.66
C HIS A 82 1.79 -1.73 -8.52
N ILE A 83 2.82 -2.35 -9.12
CA ILE A 83 3.11 -3.78 -8.92
C ILE A 83 3.39 -4.08 -7.45
N LEU A 84 4.18 -3.26 -6.77
CA LEU A 84 4.42 -3.39 -5.33
C LEU A 84 3.13 -3.29 -4.52
N GLY A 85 2.22 -2.40 -4.90
CA GLY A 85 0.89 -2.29 -4.29
C GLY A 85 0.06 -3.57 -4.46
N LEU A 86 0.08 -4.17 -5.64
CA LEU A 86 -0.61 -5.45 -5.89
C LEU A 86 0.01 -6.60 -5.11
N VAL A 87 1.34 -6.67 -5.02
CA VAL A 87 2.05 -7.66 -4.20
C VAL A 87 1.65 -7.52 -2.73
N LEU A 88 1.55 -6.29 -2.23
CA LEU A 88 1.12 -6.01 -0.86
C LEU A 88 -0.30 -6.54 -0.60
N ILE A 89 -1.25 -6.30 -1.51
CA ILE A 89 -2.61 -6.85 -1.42
C ILE A 89 -2.58 -8.37 -1.40
N ALA A 90 -1.80 -8.99 -2.28
CA ALA A 90 -1.68 -10.46 -2.34
C ALA A 90 -1.18 -11.04 -1.01
N ILE A 91 -0.19 -10.41 -0.37
CA ILE A 91 0.29 -10.81 0.95
C ILE A 91 -0.80 -10.65 2.01
N PHE A 92 -1.56 -9.57 2.00
CA PHE A 92 -2.66 -9.34 2.94
C PHE A 92 -3.78 -10.37 2.77
N ILE A 93 -4.16 -10.69 1.53
CA ILE A 93 -5.14 -11.75 1.25
C ILE A 93 -4.62 -13.09 1.77
N TYR A 94 -3.37 -13.44 1.48
CA TYR A 94 -2.74 -14.66 1.97
C TYR A 94 -2.80 -14.77 3.50
N VAL A 95 -2.38 -13.73 4.22
CA VAL A 95 -2.38 -13.71 5.69
C VAL A 95 -3.82 -13.85 6.24
N ASN A 96 -4.80 -13.18 5.63
CA ASN A 96 -6.19 -13.30 6.07
C ASN A 96 -6.76 -14.70 5.83
N LEU A 97 -6.45 -15.33 4.71
CA LEU A 97 -6.88 -16.70 4.42
C LEU A 97 -6.23 -17.71 5.37
N GLU A 98 -4.96 -17.51 5.71
CA GLU A 98 -4.23 -18.34 6.68
C GLU A 98 -4.81 -18.18 8.10
N VAL A 99 -5.07 -16.94 8.53
CA VAL A 99 -5.71 -16.66 9.82
C VAL A 99 -7.12 -17.24 9.90
N GLY A 100 -7.87 -17.18 8.80
CA GLY A 100 -9.21 -17.79 8.69
C GLY A 100 -9.20 -19.32 8.54
N ARG A 101 -8.03 -19.94 8.54
CA ARG A 101 -7.84 -21.40 8.33
C ARG A 101 -8.42 -21.93 7.00
N VAL A 102 -8.54 -21.06 6.00
CA VAL A 102 -8.98 -21.44 4.66
C VAL A 102 -7.87 -22.17 3.90
N ILE A 103 -6.62 -21.76 4.14
CA ILE A 103 -5.42 -22.35 3.55
C ILE A 103 -4.44 -22.78 4.63
N ARG A 104 -3.57 -23.75 4.29
CA ARG A 104 -2.43 -24.12 5.15
C ARG A 104 -1.31 -23.08 5.01
N PRO A 105 -0.59 -22.77 6.11
CA PRO A 105 0.52 -21.83 6.05
C PRO A 105 1.67 -22.42 5.21
N ILE A 106 2.07 -21.70 4.17
CA ILE A 106 3.25 -22.01 3.35
C ILE A 106 4.46 -21.31 3.94
N VAL A 107 4.26 -20.08 4.44
CA VAL A 107 5.28 -19.24 5.07
C VAL A 107 4.82 -18.84 6.48
N LYS A 108 5.75 -18.74 7.42
CA LYS A 108 5.43 -18.27 8.78
C LYS A 108 4.76 -16.89 8.70
N ARG A 109 3.62 -16.74 9.39
CA ARG A 109 2.86 -15.47 9.44
C ARG A 109 3.74 -14.26 9.76
N LYS A 110 4.66 -14.41 10.71
CA LYS A 110 5.61 -13.36 11.09
C LYS A 110 6.47 -12.91 9.90
N ASN A 111 6.94 -13.84 9.08
CA ASN A 111 7.76 -13.53 7.90
C ASN A 111 6.92 -12.86 6.82
N ALA A 112 5.69 -13.32 6.58
CA ALA A 112 4.75 -12.70 5.64
C ALA A 112 4.46 -11.25 6.05
N MET A 113 4.18 -10.99 7.33
CA MET A 113 3.92 -9.63 7.84
C MET A 113 5.15 -8.71 7.76
N ARG A 114 6.34 -9.22 8.01
CA ARG A 114 7.60 -8.46 7.85
C ARG A 114 7.85 -8.12 6.39
N THR A 115 7.61 -9.06 5.49
CA THR A 115 7.71 -8.84 4.03
C THR A 115 6.70 -7.79 3.59
N ALA A 116 5.47 -7.86 4.05
CA ALA A 116 4.43 -6.87 3.76
C ALA A 116 4.85 -5.46 4.20
N LEU A 117 5.38 -5.32 5.41
CA LEU A 117 5.88 -4.04 5.91
C LEU A 117 7.04 -3.51 5.05
N GLY A 118 8.01 -4.35 4.70
CA GLY A 118 9.12 -3.98 3.82
C GLY A 118 8.66 -3.52 2.45
N VAL A 119 7.78 -4.29 1.81
CA VAL A 119 7.19 -3.95 0.50
C VAL A 119 6.42 -2.62 0.59
N TRP A 120 5.64 -2.41 1.64
CA TRP A 120 4.90 -1.16 1.82
C TRP A 120 5.82 0.05 1.98
N LEU A 121 6.88 -0.06 2.79
CA LEU A 121 7.86 1.02 2.97
C LEU A 121 8.56 1.37 1.66
N ILE A 122 8.94 0.38 0.87
CA ILE A 122 9.55 0.59 -0.46
C ILE A 122 8.55 1.25 -1.40
N ALA A 123 7.32 0.75 -1.45
CA ALA A 123 6.26 1.32 -2.28
C ALA A 123 5.94 2.76 -1.87
N LEU A 124 5.90 3.06 -0.58
CA LEU A 124 5.67 4.41 -0.07
C LEU A 124 6.82 5.36 -0.44
N ALA A 125 8.06 4.93 -0.26
CA ALA A 125 9.24 5.73 -0.64
C ALA A 125 9.24 6.05 -2.14
N LEU A 126 8.97 5.04 -2.97
CA LEU A 126 8.85 5.21 -4.42
C LEU A 126 7.66 6.12 -4.79
N GLY A 127 6.53 5.98 -4.12
CA GLY A 127 5.34 6.82 -4.30
C GLY A 127 5.61 8.29 -3.96
N ILE A 128 6.34 8.56 -2.88
CA ILE A 128 6.78 9.92 -2.50
C ILE A 128 7.70 10.48 -3.59
N TYR A 129 8.67 9.70 -4.03
CA TYR A 129 9.60 10.12 -5.08
C TYR A 129 8.86 10.46 -6.38
N ILE A 130 7.95 9.62 -6.84
CA ILE A 130 7.13 9.85 -8.03
C ILE A 130 6.28 11.12 -7.86
N TYR A 131 5.64 11.28 -6.71
CA TYR A 131 4.84 12.47 -6.41
C TYR A 131 5.66 13.76 -6.50
N LEU A 132 6.85 13.77 -5.89
CA LEU A 132 7.74 14.93 -5.93
C LEU A 132 8.24 15.19 -7.36
N THR A 133 8.58 14.16 -8.11
CA THR A 133 9.03 14.29 -9.50
C THR A 133 7.95 14.89 -10.40
N ILE A 134 6.71 14.46 -10.24
CA ILE A 134 5.59 14.92 -11.09
C ILE A 134 5.16 16.34 -10.73
N TYR A 135 5.06 16.68 -9.46
CA TYR A 135 4.44 17.95 -9.02
C TYR A 135 5.43 19.04 -8.59
N TYR A 136 6.68 18.71 -8.34
CA TYR A 136 7.71 19.64 -7.86
C TYR A 136 9.06 19.51 -8.60
N GLY A 137 9.16 18.57 -9.51
CA GLY A 137 10.36 18.34 -10.34
C GLY A 137 10.33 19.13 -11.67
#